data_73d5882628486cd88e14ab0f275a3309
#
_entry.id   73d5882628486cd88e14ab0f275a3309
#
_cell.length_a   1.000
_cell.length_b   1.000
_cell.length_c   1.000
_cell.angle_alpha   90.00
_cell.angle_beta   90.00
_cell.angle_gamma   90.00
#
_symmetry.space_group_name_H-M   'P 1'
#
loop_
_entity.id
_entity.type
_entity.pdbx_description
1 polymer ?
#
loop_
_entity_poly.entity_id
_entity_poly.type
_entity_poly.pdbx_seq_one_letter_code
_entity_poly.pdbx_strand_id
1 'polypeptide(L)'
;MPTHFRVMTSGLRIAVLCVGAVLLGATGAQADECPKDKVLAHNHDIEWKDDVGIRRKTLTIVDLTGWREIGDLRMRMRRLTIPPGGIIPTHEHTDRPSLVYFVKGEAIEHSSACDVPIVHRAGESDTEWGPYRHWWENKTDSDVVLIGVDIVPPDFLDDPKTDEPN
;
A
#
# COMPACT_ATOMS: atom_id res chain seq x y z
N MET A 1 -82.61 -33.81 -18.62
CA MET A 1 -81.22 -34.32 -18.61
C MET A 1 -80.29 -33.09 -18.60
N PRO A 2 -79.63 -32.79 -17.48
CA PRO A 2 -78.62 -31.67 -17.45
C PRO A 2 -77.22 -32.21 -17.68
N THR A 3 -76.53 -31.68 -18.65
CA THR A 3 -75.16 -31.91 -19.00
C THR A 3 -74.20 -31.11 -18.08
N HIS A 4 -73.44 -31.84 -17.28
CA HIS A 4 -72.39 -31.23 -16.44
C HIS A 4 -71.16 -30.82 -17.25
N PHE A 5 -70.87 -29.50 -17.27
CA PHE A 5 -69.65 -28.94 -17.83
C PHE A 5 -68.55 -28.93 -16.73
N ARG A 6 -67.52 -29.70 -16.91
CA ARG A 6 -66.35 -29.79 -15.98
C ARG A 6 -65.30 -28.78 -16.43
N VAL A 7 -65.14 -27.72 -15.65
CA VAL A 7 -64.06 -26.75 -15.84
C VAL A 7 -62.78 -27.32 -15.27
N MET A 8 -61.79 -27.58 -16.13
CA MET A 8 -60.39 -27.89 -15.72
C MET A 8 -59.65 -26.61 -15.48
N THR A 9 -59.34 -26.31 -14.24
CA THR A 9 -58.44 -25.19 -13.89
C THR A 9 -57.02 -25.71 -13.94
N SER A 10 -56.27 -25.24 -14.95
CA SER A 10 -54.85 -25.47 -15.12
C SER A 10 -54.08 -24.49 -14.22
N GLY A 11 -53.52 -24.98 -13.13
CA GLY A 11 -52.74 -24.21 -12.20
C GLY A 11 -51.32 -23.98 -12.75
N LEU A 12 -51.03 -22.77 -13.22
CA LEU A 12 -49.71 -22.32 -13.62
C LEU A 12 -48.84 -22.11 -12.36
N ARG A 13 -47.89 -23.01 -12.10
CA ARG A 13 -46.91 -22.86 -11.04
C ARG A 13 -45.76 -21.99 -11.55
N ILE A 14 -45.74 -20.73 -11.15
CA ILE A 14 -44.60 -19.83 -11.36
C ILE A 14 -43.51 -20.21 -10.35
N ALA A 15 -42.45 -20.82 -10.84
CA ALA A 15 -41.25 -21.03 -10.05
C ALA A 15 -40.45 -19.71 -9.99
N VAL A 16 -40.47 -19.05 -8.84
CA VAL A 16 -39.60 -17.87 -8.57
C VAL A 16 -38.22 -18.38 -8.32
N LEU A 17 -37.34 -18.23 -9.32
CA LEU A 17 -35.90 -18.40 -9.17
C LEU A 17 -35.35 -17.18 -8.41
N CYS A 18 -35.07 -17.33 -7.12
CA CYS A 18 -34.26 -16.35 -6.37
C CYS A 18 -32.80 -16.47 -6.83
N VAL A 19 -32.40 -15.59 -7.76
CA VAL A 19 -30.98 -15.37 -8.05
C VAL A 19 -30.39 -14.61 -6.87
N GLY A 20 -29.73 -15.33 -5.98
CA GLY A 20 -28.95 -14.75 -4.90
C GLY A 20 -27.74 -14.01 -5.51
N ALA A 21 -27.79 -12.69 -5.55
CA ALA A 21 -26.60 -11.87 -5.83
C ALA A 21 -25.61 -12.07 -4.70
N VAL A 22 -24.56 -12.86 -4.94
CA VAL A 22 -23.39 -12.89 -4.07
C VAL A 22 -22.68 -11.56 -4.26
N LEU A 23 -22.90 -10.63 -3.33
CA LEU A 23 -22.06 -9.43 -3.19
C LEU A 23 -20.69 -9.91 -2.74
N LEU A 24 -19.77 -10.10 -3.70
CA LEU A 24 -18.35 -10.14 -3.44
C LEU A 24 -17.97 -8.77 -2.89
N GLY A 25 -17.98 -8.62 -1.57
CA GLY A 25 -17.37 -7.49 -0.91
C GLY A 25 -15.90 -7.45 -1.33
N ALA A 26 -15.51 -6.44 -2.10
CA ALA A 26 -14.10 -6.11 -2.25
C ALA A 26 -13.60 -5.69 -0.86
N THR A 27 -13.03 -6.63 -0.11
CA THR A 27 -12.18 -6.29 1.03
C THR A 27 -11.00 -5.57 0.42
N GLY A 28 -10.88 -4.25 0.67
CA GLY A 28 -9.69 -3.51 0.31
C GLY A 28 -8.50 -4.30 0.85
N ALA A 29 -7.56 -4.68 -0.03
CA ALA A 29 -6.34 -5.34 0.38
C ALA A 29 -5.58 -4.32 1.24
N GLN A 30 -5.51 -4.58 2.54
CA GLN A 30 -4.61 -3.90 3.45
C GLN A 30 -3.26 -4.57 3.31
N ALA A 31 -2.17 -3.81 3.35
CA ALA A 31 -0.83 -4.38 3.38
C ALA A 31 -0.74 -5.45 4.48
N ASP A 32 0.04 -6.49 4.26
CA ASP A 32 0.39 -7.42 5.31
C ASP A 32 1.16 -6.64 6.39
N GLU A 33 0.48 -6.30 7.47
CA GLU A 33 1.12 -5.71 8.65
C GLU A 33 1.98 -6.76 9.36
N CYS A 34 2.94 -6.32 10.18
CA CYS A 34 3.65 -7.24 11.05
C CYS A 34 2.64 -8.09 11.84
N PRO A 35 2.70 -9.44 11.78
CA PRO A 35 1.81 -10.30 12.56
C PRO A 35 1.86 -9.92 14.04
N LYS A 36 0.70 -9.85 14.70
CA LYS A 36 0.60 -9.35 16.09
C LYS A 36 1.49 -10.08 17.08
N ASP A 37 1.72 -11.38 16.85
CA ASP A 37 2.62 -12.24 17.66
C ASP A 37 4.10 -12.07 17.27
N LYS A 38 4.42 -11.27 16.25
CA LYS A 38 5.74 -10.97 15.74
C LYS A 38 6.17 -9.52 15.97
N VAL A 39 5.27 -8.67 16.46
CA VAL A 39 5.61 -7.31 16.85
C VAL A 39 6.54 -7.34 18.07
N LEU A 40 7.69 -6.68 17.95
CA LEU A 40 8.70 -6.63 18.98
C LEU A 40 8.37 -5.58 20.05
N ALA A 41 8.58 -5.91 21.31
CA ALA A 41 8.43 -4.95 22.43
C ALA A 41 9.46 -3.82 22.38
N HIS A 42 10.60 -4.07 21.77
CA HIS A 42 11.67 -3.10 21.54
C HIS A 42 12.25 -3.33 20.15
N ASN A 43 12.56 -2.24 19.44
CA ASN A 43 13.22 -2.33 18.15
C ASN A 43 14.55 -3.08 18.27
N HIS A 44 14.79 -3.99 17.34
CA HIS A 44 16.08 -4.65 17.23
C HIS A 44 16.98 -3.92 16.21
N ASP A 45 18.27 -4.15 16.28
CA ASP A 45 19.19 -3.67 15.26
C ASP A 45 18.95 -4.44 13.96
N ILE A 46 18.82 -3.70 12.87
CA ILE A 46 18.73 -4.25 11.52
C ILE A 46 19.99 -3.91 10.74
N GLU A 47 20.33 -4.77 9.78
CA GLU A 47 21.46 -4.55 8.90
C GLU A 47 21.26 -3.25 8.09
N TRP A 48 22.31 -2.41 8.05
CA TRP A 48 22.30 -1.24 7.17
C TRP A 48 22.39 -1.70 5.71
N LYS A 49 21.52 -1.17 4.87
CA LYS A 49 21.48 -1.46 3.42
C LYS A 49 21.74 -0.19 2.64
N ASP A 50 22.44 -0.35 1.52
CA ASP A 50 22.66 0.70 0.55
C ASP A 50 21.52 0.74 -0.49
N ASP A 51 21.38 1.89 -1.16
CA ASP A 51 20.47 2.04 -2.29
C ASP A 51 20.96 1.22 -3.49
N VAL A 52 20.09 0.37 -4.02
CA VAL A 52 20.42 -0.46 -5.19
C VAL A 52 19.36 -0.29 -6.27
N GLY A 53 19.71 0.49 -7.28
CA GLY A 53 18.95 0.59 -8.53
C GLY A 53 17.55 1.21 -8.42
N ILE A 54 17.25 1.90 -7.33
CA ILE A 54 15.93 2.53 -7.13
C ILE A 54 15.80 3.75 -8.02
N ARG A 55 14.75 3.78 -8.82
CA ARG A 55 14.36 4.97 -9.60
C ARG A 55 13.27 5.74 -8.82
N ARG A 56 13.48 7.03 -8.64
CA ARG A 56 12.58 7.94 -7.91
C ARG A 56 12.18 9.09 -8.82
N LYS A 57 10.90 9.46 -8.78
CA LYS A 57 10.38 10.61 -9.51
C LYS A 57 9.36 11.35 -8.66
N THR A 58 9.62 12.60 -8.35
CA THR A 58 8.63 13.50 -7.76
C THR A 58 7.53 13.78 -8.80
N LEU A 59 6.30 13.50 -8.43
CA LEU A 59 5.12 13.70 -9.28
C LEU A 59 4.50 15.07 -9.04
N THR A 60 4.38 15.45 -7.77
CA THR A 60 3.82 16.74 -7.37
C THR A 60 4.19 17.09 -5.94
N ILE A 61 4.14 18.37 -5.62
CA ILE A 61 4.42 18.93 -4.29
C ILE A 61 3.31 19.94 -3.97
N VAL A 62 2.84 19.92 -2.72
CA VAL A 62 1.98 20.97 -2.15
C VAL A 62 2.78 21.71 -1.10
N ASP A 63 2.88 23.02 -1.25
CA ASP A 63 3.46 23.90 -0.23
C ASP A 63 2.45 24.05 0.93
N LEU A 64 2.86 23.65 2.14
CA LEU A 64 2.04 23.72 3.34
C LEU A 64 2.43 24.90 4.23
N THR A 65 3.33 25.79 3.79
CA THR A 65 3.76 26.97 4.54
C THR A 65 2.55 27.82 4.96
N GLY A 66 2.44 28.06 6.26
CA GLY A 66 1.33 28.82 6.84
C GLY A 66 0.00 28.07 6.98
N TRP A 67 -0.09 26.81 6.55
CA TRP A 67 -1.28 26.00 6.78
C TRP A 67 -1.28 25.47 8.23
N ARG A 68 -2.30 25.88 9.01
CA ARG A 68 -2.51 25.44 10.40
C ARG A 68 -1.28 25.58 11.32
N GLU A 69 -0.36 26.48 11.01
CA GLU A 69 0.85 26.74 11.81
C GLU A 69 1.76 25.52 12.02
N ILE A 70 1.71 24.55 11.09
CA ILE A 70 2.54 23.33 11.18
C ILE A 70 4.01 23.55 10.81
N GLY A 71 4.38 24.78 10.43
CA GLY A 71 5.74 25.14 10.03
C GLY A 71 5.94 25.20 8.52
N ASP A 72 7.20 25.24 8.09
CA ASP A 72 7.60 25.25 6.69
C ASP A 72 7.77 23.83 6.18
N LEU A 73 6.66 23.21 5.75
CA LEU A 73 6.60 21.83 5.30
C LEU A 73 6.06 21.72 3.88
N ARG A 74 6.34 20.60 3.27
CA ARG A 74 5.88 20.21 1.94
C ARG A 74 5.23 18.83 2.00
N MET A 75 4.08 18.68 1.38
CA MET A 75 3.51 17.36 1.09
C MET A 75 3.95 16.97 -0.32
N ARG A 76 4.75 15.92 -0.41
CA ARG A 76 5.35 15.44 -1.64
C ARG A 76 4.76 14.10 -2.04
N MET A 77 4.44 13.93 -3.32
CA MET A 77 4.09 12.64 -3.92
C MET A 77 5.18 12.19 -4.87
N ARG A 78 5.66 10.96 -4.71
CA ARG A 78 6.70 10.35 -5.55
C ARG A 78 6.26 9.01 -6.09
N ARG A 79 6.73 8.69 -7.28
CA ARG A 79 6.75 7.33 -7.79
C ARG A 79 8.12 6.72 -7.52
N LEU A 80 8.16 5.55 -6.94
CA LEU A 80 9.37 4.75 -6.77
C LEU A 80 9.23 3.48 -7.61
N THR A 81 10.34 3.06 -8.22
CA THR A 81 10.41 1.78 -8.93
C THR A 81 11.59 1.01 -8.38
N ILE A 82 11.33 -0.18 -7.86
CA ILE A 82 12.31 -1.12 -7.34
C ILE A 82 12.53 -2.20 -8.40
N PRO A 83 13.64 -2.19 -9.14
CA PRO A 83 13.92 -3.21 -10.15
C PRO A 83 14.19 -4.58 -9.49
N PRO A 84 14.25 -5.68 -10.25
CA PRO A 84 14.73 -6.97 -9.74
C PRO A 84 16.06 -6.83 -9.00
N GLY A 85 16.12 -7.32 -7.75
CA GLY A 85 17.28 -7.16 -6.86
C GLY A 85 17.50 -5.76 -6.30
N GLY A 86 16.59 -4.82 -6.57
CA GLY A 86 16.64 -3.45 -6.04
C GLY A 86 16.41 -3.39 -4.54
N ILE A 87 17.02 -2.42 -3.88
CA ILE A 87 16.93 -2.19 -2.43
C ILE A 87 16.67 -0.71 -2.14
N ILE A 88 15.58 -0.41 -1.44
CA ILE A 88 15.40 0.89 -0.76
C ILE A 88 16.20 0.82 0.54
N PRO A 89 17.16 1.75 0.75
CA PRO A 89 18.10 1.66 1.86
C PRO A 89 17.40 1.78 3.22
N THR A 90 18.11 1.36 4.26
CA THR A 90 17.65 1.49 5.64
C THR A 90 17.42 2.95 6.00
N HIS A 91 16.20 3.26 6.46
CA HIS A 91 15.78 4.60 6.84
C HIS A 91 14.70 4.55 7.94
N GLU A 92 14.25 5.71 8.39
CA GLU A 92 13.19 5.88 9.39
C GLU A 92 12.22 7.01 9.00
N HIS A 93 11.09 7.09 9.71
CA HIS A 93 10.02 8.05 9.45
C HIS A 93 9.60 8.86 10.70
N THR A 94 10.52 9.09 11.64
CA THR A 94 10.25 9.85 12.87
C THR A 94 9.81 11.29 12.59
N ASP A 95 10.45 11.94 11.63
CA ASP A 95 10.22 13.33 11.21
C ASP A 95 9.56 13.47 9.83
N ARG A 96 9.24 12.35 9.20
CA ARG A 96 8.75 12.28 7.83
C ARG A 96 7.62 11.25 7.69
N PRO A 97 6.43 11.52 8.26
CA PRO A 97 5.30 10.62 8.11
C PRO A 97 4.97 10.40 6.64
N SER A 98 4.68 9.16 6.28
CA SER A 98 4.53 8.71 4.91
C SER A 98 3.36 7.75 4.76
N LEU A 99 2.76 7.77 3.58
CA LEU A 99 1.82 6.77 3.09
C LEU A 99 2.40 6.15 1.83
N VAL A 100 2.30 4.84 1.71
CA VAL A 100 2.74 4.09 0.53
C VAL A 100 1.57 3.32 -0.06
N TYR A 101 1.45 3.33 -1.38
CA TYR A 101 0.51 2.50 -2.14
C TYR A 101 1.25 1.70 -3.20
N PHE A 102 1.07 0.39 -3.20
CA PHE A 102 1.69 -0.53 -4.16
C PHE A 102 0.87 -0.61 -5.44
N VAL A 103 1.41 -0.05 -6.53
CA VAL A 103 0.75 -0.03 -7.85
C VAL A 103 0.98 -1.34 -8.59
N LYS A 104 2.16 -1.95 -8.42
CA LYS A 104 2.57 -3.15 -9.17
C LYS A 104 3.63 -3.94 -8.40
N GLY A 105 3.55 -5.26 -8.49
CA GLY A 105 4.59 -6.19 -8.00
C GLY A 105 4.43 -6.54 -6.52
N GLU A 106 5.50 -7.11 -5.97
CA GLU A 106 5.62 -7.53 -4.58
C GLU A 106 6.98 -7.11 -4.04
N ALA A 107 7.01 -6.44 -2.89
CA ALA A 107 8.23 -6.08 -2.18
C ALA A 107 8.24 -6.67 -0.77
N ILE A 108 9.42 -6.88 -0.23
CA ILE A 108 9.64 -7.39 1.11
C ILE A 108 10.21 -6.25 1.96
N GLU A 109 9.52 -5.94 3.05
CA GLU A 109 9.99 -5.02 4.09
C GLU A 109 10.70 -5.80 5.19
N HIS A 110 11.81 -5.26 5.67
CA HIS A 110 12.51 -5.67 6.87
C HIS A 110 12.48 -4.53 7.88
N SER A 111 11.72 -4.72 8.96
CA SER A 111 11.47 -3.70 9.97
C SER A 111 12.14 -4.04 11.30
N SER A 112 12.75 -3.03 11.95
CA SER A 112 13.31 -3.18 13.30
C SER A 112 12.25 -3.46 14.36
N ALA A 113 10.97 -3.22 14.05
CA ALA A 113 9.83 -3.45 14.94
C ALA A 113 9.15 -4.82 14.74
N CYS A 114 9.59 -5.61 13.74
CA CYS A 114 8.99 -6.89 13.39
C CYS A 114 10.02 -8.03 13.37
N ASP A 115 9.69 -9.17 13.97
CA ASP A 115 10.58 -10.35 14.04
C ASP A 115 10.67 -11.13 12.72
N VAL A 116 9.81 -10.81 11.75
CA VAL A 116 9.75 -11.46 10.44
C VAL A 116 9.64 -10.43 9.32
N PRO A 117 10.10 -10.75 8.10
CA PRO A 117 9.85 -9.90 6.94
C PRO A 117 8.34 -9.75 6.66
N ILE A 118 7.95 -8.58 6.19
CA ILE A 118 6.57 -8.24 5.81
C ILE A 118 6.51 -8.18 4.29
N VAL A 119 5.51 -8.80 3.70
CA VAL A 119 5.34 -8.83 2.23
C VAL A 119 4.23 -7.86 1.84
N HIS A 120 4.53 -6.93 0.93
CA HIS A 120 3.59 -5.95 0.40
C HIS A 120 3.32 -6.23 -1.08
N ARG A 121 2.04 -6.16 -1.49
CA ARG A 121 1.60 -6.53 -2.85
C ARG A 121 0.85 -5.40 -3.53
N ALA A 122 0.77 -5.47 -4.84
CA ALA A 122 -0.04 -4.55 -5.64
C ALA A 122 -1.49 -4.48 -5.13
N GLY A 123 -2.00 -3.27 -4.95
CA GLY A 123 -3.32 -2.98 -4.38
C GLY A 123 -3.33 -2.71 -2.88
N GLU A 124 -2.22 -2.94 -2.19
CA GLU A 124 -2.07 -2.69 -0.76
C GLU A 124 -1.53 -1.29 -0.48
N SER A 125 -1.72 -0.83 0.75
CA SER A 125 -1.17 0.44 1.24
C SER A 125 -0.57 0.25 2.61
N ASP A 126 0.46 1.03 2.92
CA ASP A 126 1.12 1.02 4.21
C ASP A 126 1.28 2.44 4.77
N THR A 127 1.45 2.53 6.10
CA THR A 127 1.69 3.77 6.83
C THR A 127 3.06 3.70 7.49
N GLU A 128 3.91 4.66 7.16
CA GLU A 128 5.28 4.71 7.68
C GLU A 128 5.41 5.92 8.61
N TRP A 129 5.38 5.67 9.92
CA TRP A 129 5.58 6.72 10.91
C TRP A 129 6.07 6.15 12.24
N GLY A 130 7.10 6.79 12.80
CA GLY A 130 7.64 6.44 14.11
C GLY A 130 9.13 6.10 14.08
N PRO A 131 9.68 5.75 15.25
CA PRO A 131 11.12 5.59 15.45
C PRO A 131 11.65 4.21 15.06
N TYR A 132 10.91 3.43 14.31
CA TYR A 132 11.43 2.18 13.77
C TYR A 132 12.18 2.42 12.47
N ARG A 133 13.20 1.60 12.22
CA ARG A 133 13.99 1.61 11.00
C ARG A 133 13.56 0.47 10.12
N HIS A 134 13.58 0.68 8.81
CA HIS A 134 13.27 -0.36 7.86
C HIS A 134 14.01 -0.18 6.54
N TRP A 135 14.04 -1.25 5.74
CA TRP A 135 14.52 -1.27 4.37
C TRP A 135 13.69 -2.25 3.54
N TRP A 136 13.69 -2.08 2.23
CA TRP A 136 12.85 -2.86 1.34
C TRP A 136 13.67 -3.51 0.25
N GLU A 137 13.26 -4.72 -0.20
CA GLU A 137 13.89 -5.40 -1.32
C GLU A 137 12.85 -5.96 -2.29
N ASN A 138 13.25 -6.06 -3.57
CA ASN A 138 12.52 -6.76 -4.60
C ASN A 138 13.25 -8.06 -4.97
N LYS A 139 12.75 -9.20 -4.51
CA LYS A 139 13.26 -10.53 -4.85
C LYS A 139 12.61 -11.16 -6.08
N THR A 140 11.68 -10.45 -6.72
CA THR A 140 10.99 -10.93 -7.92
C THR A 140 11.82 -10.63 -9.18
N ASP A 141 11.37 -11.12 -10.31
CA ASP A 141 11.99 -10.91 -11.64
C ASP A 141 11.39 -9.72 -12.41
N SER A 142 10.49 -8.96 -11.78
CA SER A 142 9.80 -7.82 -12.39
C SER A 142 9.86 -6.58 -11.50
N ASP A 143 9.70 -5.40 -12.12
CA ASP A 143 9.66 -4.13 -11.37
C ASP A 143 8.50 -4.09 -10.38
N VAL A 144 8.79 -3.67 -9.15
CA VAL A 144 7.81 -3.19 -8.18
C VAL A 144 7.64 -1.68 -8.37
N VAL A 145 6.40 -1.21 -8.38
CA VAL A 145 6.08 0.21 -8.48
C VAL A 145 5.20 0.61 -7.31
N LEU A 146 5.60 1.64 -6.60
CA LEU A 146 4.84 2.23 -5.51
C LEU A 146 4.71 3.75 -5.66
N ILE A 147 3.67 4.31 -5.06
CA ILE A 147 3.47 5.74 -4.86
C ILE A 147 3.65 6.02 -3.38
N GLY A 148 4.63 6.85 -3.06
CA GLY A 148 4.84 7.37 -1.71
C GLY A 148 4.34 8.81 -1.60
N VAL A 149 3.63 9.12 -0.50
CA VAL A 149 3.26 10.48 -0.13
C VAL A 149 3.83 10.77 1.24
N ASP A 150 4.67 11.78 1.35
CA ASP A 150 5.32 12.16 2.60
C ASP A 150 5.17 13.66 2.91
N ILE A 151 5.29 14.00 4.19
CA ILE A 151 5.40 15.38 4.65
C ILE A 151 6.85 15.59 5.05
N VAL A 152 7.52 16.56 4.40
CA VAL A 152 8.96 16.79 4.53
C VAL A 152 9.26 18.28 4.72
N PRO A 153 10.36 18.63 5.42
CA PRO A 153 10.92 19.97 5.36
C PRO A 153 11.55 20.26 3.99
N PRO A 154 11.75 21.53 3.61
CA PRO A 154 12.24 21.91 2.27
C PRO A 154 13.59 21.29 1.88
N ASP A 155 14.50 21.11 2.82
CA ASP A 155 15.84 20.55 2.60
C ASP A 155 15.81 19.10 2.10
N PHE A 156 14.75 18.34 2.38
CA PHE A 156 14.55 17.02 1.78
C PHE A 156 14.28 17.05 0.26
N LEU A 157 13.93 18.20 -0.29
CA LEU A 157 13.69 18.35 -1.72
C LEU A 157 14.99 18.53 -2.51
N ASP A 158 16.02 19.00 -1.83
CA ASP A 158 17.33 19.31 -2.42
C ASP A 158 18.29 18.10 -2.45
N ASP A 159 17.91 16.96 -1.86
CA ASP A 159 18.71 15.74 -1.89
C ASP A 159 18.76 15.19 -3.33
N PRO A 160 19.94 15.09 -3.96
CA PRO A 160 20.10 14.59 -5.32
C PRO A 160 19.67 13.13 -5.51
N LYS A 161 19.47 12.38 -4.41
CA LYS A 161 18.89 11.03 -4.43
C LYS A 161 17.36 11.03 -4.51
N THR A 162 16.73 12.20 -4.42
CA THR A 162 15.26 12.27 -4.39
C THR A 162 14.63 12.16 -5.76
N ASP A 163 15.33 12.52 -6.84
CA ASP A 163 14.79 12.41 -8.20
C ASP A 163 15.87 11.96 -9.20
N GLU A 164 15.51 11.05 -10.09
CA GLU A 164 16.32 10.77 -11.27
C GLU A 164 16.17 11.92 -12.28
N PRO A 165 17.25 12.33 -12.94
CA PRO A 165 17.15 13.23 -14.09
C PRO A 165 16.30 12.56 -15.18
N ASN A 166 15.39 13.32 -15.78
CA ASN A 166 14.55 12.91 -16.93
C ASN A 166 15.39 12.46 -18.11
#